data_c859a527090c7a0c40b7a149333a25c0
#
_entry.id   c859a527090c7a0c40b7a149333a25c0
#
_cell.length_a   1.000
_cell.length_b   1.000
_cell.length_c   1.000
_cell.angle_alpha   90.00
_cell.angle_beta   90.00
_cell.angle_gamma   90.00
#
_symmetry.space_group_name_H-M   'P 1'
#
loop_
_entity.id
_entity.type
_entity.pdbx_description
1 polymer ?
#
loop_
_entity_poly.entity_id
_entity_poly.type
_entity_poly.pdbx_seq_one_letter_code
_entity_poly.pdbx_strand_id
1 'polypeptide(L)'
;MPNQPDTWIVQSITSVSDCNEQLGTYFDSEDVTSMGGLVMQELGEVNEVLGQTVFIDDCRLSVLSADGRFIQEIELVKGYNQLDD
;
A
#
# COMPACT_ATOMS: atom_id res chain seq x y z
N MET A 1 -19.35 5.40 17.93
CA MET A 1 -19.08 4.42 16.95
C MET A 1 -17.73 4.61 16.30
N PRO A 2 -16.98 3.60 16.28
CA PRO A 2 -15.66 3.75 15.69
C PRO A 2 -15.77 3.97 14.21
N ASN A 3 -14.93 4.81 13.73
CA ASN A 3 -14.83 5.04 12.33
C ASN A 3 -13.98 3.94 11.74
N GLN A 4 -14.49 3.37 10.68
CA GLN A 4 -13.69 2.42 9.97
C GLN A 4 -12.70 3.18 9.13
N PRO A 5 -11.47 2.71 9.08
CA PRO A 5 -10.50 3.37 8.21
C PRO A 5 -10.94 3.26 6.76
N ASP A 6 -10.58 4.24 6.00
CA ASP A 6 -10.83 4.24 4.57
C ASP A 6 -10.01 3.13 3.92
N THR A 7 -10.67 2.36 3.09
CA THR A 7 -10.05 1.21 2.44
C THR A 7 -10.23 1.29 0.95
N TRP A 8 -9.16 1.07 0.22
CA TRP A 8 -9.19 1.08 -1.24
C TRP A 8 -8.41 -0.10 -1.78
N ILE A 9 -8.78 -0.51 -2.99
CA ILE A 9 -7.99 -1.48 -3.75
C ILE A 9 -7.21 -0.68 -4.78
N VAL A 10 -5.89 -0.75 -4.71
CA VAL A 10 -5.01 0.03 -5.57
C VAL A 10 -4.25 -0.92 -6.48
N GLN A 11 -4.21 -0.58 -7.76
CA GLN A 11 -3.43 -1.37 -8.71
C GLN A 11 -1.95 -1.09 -8.54
N SER A 12 -1.14 -2.10 -8.72
CA SER A 12 0.31 -1.92 -8.54
C SER A 12 0.89 -0.93 -9.53
N ILE A 13 0.27 -0.80 -10.70
CA ILE A 13 0.77 0.12 -11.72
C ILE A 13 0.37 1.56 -11.46
N THR A 14 -0.50 1.80 -10.49
CA THR A 14 -0.88 3.17 -10.13
C THR A 14 0.35 3.90 -9.64
N SER A 15 0.55 5.12 -10.13
CA SER A 15 1.70 5.89 -9.67
C SER A 15 1.49 6.34 -8.23
N VAL A 16 2.59 6.46 -7.51
CA VAL A 16 2.53 6.94 -6.12
C VAL A 16 1.92 8.33 -6.10
N SER A 17 2.29 9.15 -7.07
CA SER A 17 1.78 10.51 -7.18
C SER A 17 0.26 10.53 -7.33
N ASP A 18 -0.27 9.66 -8.21
CA ASP A 18 -1.71 9.58 -8.40
C ASP A 18 -2.40 9.09 -7.15
N CYS A 19 -1.81 8.11 -6.49
CA CYS A 19 -2.38 7.59 -5.24
C CYS A 19 -2.45 8.69 -4.20
N ASN A 20 -1.38 9.46 -4.05
CA ASN A 20 -1.35 10.56 -3.09
C ASN A 20 -2.45 11.57 -3.39
N GLU A 21 -2.63 11.86 -4.65
CA GLU A 21 -3.61 12.88 -5.05
C GLU A 21 -5.03 12.39 -4.82
N GLN A 22 -5.30 11.16 -5.20
CA GLN A 22 -6.66 10.65 -5.13
C GLN A 22 -7.09 10.24 -3.74
N LEU A 23 -6.17 9.71 -2.97
CA LEU A 23 -6.49 9.17 -1.65
C LEU A 23 -6.05 10.09 -0.50
N GLY A 24 -5.37 11.17 -0.81
CA GLY A 24 -4.92 12.08 0.22
C GLY A 24 -3.77 11.53 1.06
N THR A 25 -2.95 10.70 0.46
CA THR A 25 -1.79 10.13 1.14
C THR A 25 -0.55 10.96 0.79
N TYR A 26 0.55 10.67 1.47
CA TYR A 26 1.79 11.43 1.30
C TYR A 26 2.99 10.50 1.18
N PHE A 27 2.85 9.46 0.39
CA PHE A 27 3.95 8.52 0.21
C PHE A 27 5.08 9.17 -0.58
N ASP A 28 6.30 8.81 -0.22
CA ASP A 28 7.48 9.34 -0.89
C ASP A 28 7.65 8.63 -2.23
N SER A 29 7.79 9.40 -3.29
CA SER A 29 7.95 8.85 -4.62
C SER A 29 9.32 9.12 -5.23
N GLU A 30 10.31 9.46 -4.40
CA GLU A 30 11.64 9.75 -4.94
C GLU A 30 12.30 8.54 -5.56
N ASP A 31 12.21 7.41 -4.88
CA ASP A 31 12.90 6.21 -5.33
C ASP A 31 12.01 5.26 -6.10
N VAL A 32 10.70 5.41 -5.96
CA VAL A 32 9.76 4.53 -6.63
C VAL A 32 8.66 5.37 -7.25
N THR A 33 8.12 4.91 -8.36
CA THR A 33 7.07 5.65 -9.05
C THR A 33 5.71 4.96 -8.99
N SER A 34 5.67 3.67 -8.68
CA SER A 34 4.41 2.92 -8.64
C SER A 34 4.15 2.40 -7.25
N MET A 35 2.89 2.15 -6.98
CA MET A 35 2.50 1.61 -5.67
C MET A 35 3.06 0.21 -5.48
N GLY A 36 3.12 -0.59 -6.53
CA GLY A 36 3.75 -1.89 -6.44
C GLY A 36 5.21 -1.79 -6.05
N GLY A 37 5.92 -0.84 -6.66
CA GLY A 37 7.31 -0.61 -6.32
C GLY A 37 7.50 -0.16 -4.89
N LEU A 38 6.58 0.69 -4.42
CA LEU A 38 6.63 1.17 -3.05
C LEU A 38 6.52 0.02 -2.06
N VAL A 39 5.55 -0.86 -2.28
CA VAL A 39 5.36 -2.00 -1.40
C VAL A 39 6.56 -2.93 -1.45
N MET A 40 7.08 -3.18 -2.65
CA MET A 40 8.25 -4.04 -2.80
C MET A 40 9.46 -3.49 -2.06
N GLN A 41 9.63 -2.18 -2.12
CA GLN A 41 10.74 -1.54 -1.43
C GLN A 41 10.63 -1.75 0.08
N GLU A 42 9.42 -1.63 0.60
CA GLU A 42 9.20 -1.81 2.04
C GLU A 42 9.33 -3.27 2.46
N LEU A 43 8.93 -4.19 1.60
CA LEU A 43 9.04 -5.59 1.93
C LEU A 43 10.48 -6.08 1.96
N GLY A 44 11.30 -5.51 1.08
CA GLY A 44 12.65 -6.00 0.94
C GLY A 44 12.66 -7.34 0.24
N GLU A 45 13.55 -8.22 0.65
CA GLU A 45 13.64 -9.53 0.03
C GLU A 45 12.70 -10.50 0.70
N VAL A 46 11.74 -10.99 -0.07
CA VAL A 46 10.80 -12.00 0.41
C VAL A 46 10.67 -13.07 -0.65
N ASN A 47 10.37 -14.29 -0.22
CA ASN A 47 10.16 -15.39 -1.14
C ASN A 47 8.81 -15.29 -1.84
N GLU A 48 7.84 -14.72 -1.17
CA GLU A 48 6.49 -14.66 -1.70
C GLU A 48 5.89 -13.31 -1.31
N VAL A 49 5.32 -12.61 -2.28
CA VAL A 49 4.76 -11.29 -2.00
C VAL A 49 3.28 -11.37 -1.65
N LEU A 50 2.59 -12.41 -2.10
CA LEU A 50 1.15 -12.53 -1.85
C LEU A 50 0.88 -12.65 -0.36
N GLY A 51 -0.03 -11.84 0.13
CA GLY A 51 -0.39 -11.86 1.53
C GLY A 51 0.51 -11.06 2.44
N GLN A 52 1.56 -10.49 1.91
CA GLN A 52 2.46 -9.66 2.73
C GLN A 52 1.82 -8.32 3.01
N THR A 53 2.19 -7.75 4.14
CA THR A 53 1.64 -6.49 4.59
C THR A 53 2.77 -5.57 5.03
N VAL A 54 2.67 -4.31 4.67
CA VAL A 54 3.63 -3.29 5.12
C VAL A 54 2.85 -2.13 5.70
N PHE A 55 3.50 -1.39 6.56
CA PHE A 55 2.93 -0.20 7.17
C PHE A 55 3.79 0.99 6.80
N ILE A 56 3.18 1.97 6.17
CA ILE A 56 3.86 3.19 5.76
C ILE A 56 3.01 4.35 6.23
N ASP A 57 3.64 5.25 7.00
CA ASP A 57 2.92 6.34 7.64
C ASP A 57 1.79 5.75 8.49
N ASP A 58 0.57 6.19 8.32
CA ASP A 58 -0.55 5.61 9.06
C ASP A 58 -1.40 4.73 8.17
N CYS A 59 -0.79 4.13 7.17
CA CYS A 59 -1.49 3.28 6.23
C CYS A 59 -1.00 1.85 6.31
N ARG A 60 -1.91 0.93 6.11
CA ARG A 60 -1.58 -0.48 5.99
C ARG A 60 -1.77 -0.89 4.53
N LEU A 61 -0.75 -1.47 3.95
CA LEU A 61 -0.81 -1.93 2.57
C LEU A 61 -0.58 -3.43 2.53
N SER A 62 -1.56 -4.16 2.03
CA SER A 62 -1.51 -5.61 1.96
C SER A 62 -1.61 -6.06 0.51
N VAL A 63 -0.82 -7.04 0.15
CA VAL A 63 -0.83 -7.57 -1.21
C VAL A 63 -2.02 -8.52 -1.35
N LEU A 64 -2.99 -8.13 -2.15
CA LEU A 64 -4.19 -8.94 -2.36
C LEU A 64 -4.00 -9.96 -3.47
N SER A 65 -3.31 -9.59 -4.53
CA SER A 65 -3.07 -10.52 -5.61
C SER A 65 -1.70 -10.25 -6.21
N ALA A 66 -1.11 -11.31 -6.72
CA ALA A 66 0.23 -11.24 -7.29
C ALA A 66 0.40 -12.34 -8.30
N ASP A 67 1.31 -12.12 -9.24
CA ASP A 67 1.69 -13.11 -10.23
C ASP A 67 3.17 -13.38 -10.01
N GLY A 68 3.46 -14.47 -9.28
CA GLY A 68 4.82 -14.72 -8.87
C GLY A 68 5.30 -13.64 -7.92
N ARG A 69 6.30 -12.90 -8.33
CA ARG A 69 6.83 -11.81 -7.54
C ARG A 69 6.28 -10.46 -7.93
N PHE A 70 5.34 -10.44 -8.87
CA PHE A 70 4.80 -9.18 -9.36
C PHE A 70 3.47 -8.90 -8.67
N ILE A 71 3.45 -7.87 -7.87
CA ILE A 71 2.23 -7.45 -7.17
C ILE A 71 1.24 -6.92 -8.19
N GLN A 72 -0.02 -7.30 -8.04
CA GLN A 72 -1.07 -6.82 -8.93
C GLN A 72 -2.02 -5.88 -8.22
N GLU A 73 -2.58 -6.30 -7.09
CA GLU A 73 -3.52 -5.48 -6.35
C GLU A 73 -3.08 -5.34 -4.91
N ILE A 74 -3.30 -4.17 -4.36
CA ILE A 74 -2.89 -3.84 -3.00
C ILE A 74 -4.11 -3.28 -2.28
N GLU A 75 -4.39 -3.80 -1.09
CA GLU A 75 -5.39 -3.20 -0.23
C GLU A 75 -4.73 -2.12 0.61
N LEU A 76 -5.21 -0.91 0.48
CA LEU A 76 -4.69 0.22 1.25
C LEU A 76 -5.71 0.63 2.29
N VAL A 77 -5.32 0.61 3.54
CA VAL A 77 -6.17 1.03 4.64
C VAL A 77 -5.54 2.26 5.26
N LYS A 78 -6.24 3.38 5.14
CA LYS A 78 -5.73 4.67 5.58
C LYS A 78 -6.21 4.96 7.00
N GLY A 79 -5.35 5.58 7.79
CA GLY A 79 -5.70 5.93 9.15
C GLY A 79 -5.70 4.76 10.09
N TYR A 80 -4.98 3.72 9.74
CA TYR A 80 -5.00 2.48 10.48
C TYR A 80 -4.54 2.66 11.92
N ASN A 81 -3.52 3.46 12.12
CA ASN A 81 -2.95 3.65 13.45
C ASN A 81 -3.83 4.44 14.37
N GLN A 82 -4.81 5.11 13.82
CA GLN A 82 -5.70 5.93 14.63
C GLN A 82 -6.79 5.14 15.32
N LEU A 83 -6.85 3.87 15.04
CA LEU A 83 -7.86 3.01 15.64
C LEU A 83 -7.48 2.52 17.02
N ASP A 84 -6.32 2.84 17.47
CA ASP A 84 -5.79 2.30 18.70
C ASP A 84 -6.36 2.94 19.95
N ASP A 85 -7.06 3.98 19.80
CA ASP A 85 -7.59 4.61 21.01
C ASP A 85 -8.88 4.02 21.48
#